data_5d8d82e2ee6cad37b8d6e4e4c59d28b4
#
_entry.id   5d8d82e2ee6cad37b8d6e4e4c59d28b4
#
_cell.length_a   1.000
_cell.length_b   1.000
_cell.length_c   1.000
_cell.angle_alpha   90.00
_cell.angle_beta   90.00
_cell.angle_gamma   90.00
#
_symmetry.space_group_name_H-M   'P 1'
#
loop_
_entity.id
_entity.type
_entity.pdbx_description
1 polymer ?
#
loop_
_entity_poly.entity_id
_entity_poly.type
_entity_poly.pdbx_seq_one_letter_code
_entity_poly.pdbx_strand_id
1 'polypeptide(L)'
;MEKEQDFKKPEYYENRELSWLKFNHRVLNEARDKSIPLLERLKFVSITSSNLDEFFMVRVASLKDMVHANYKKKDIAGMSASEQLEKINERTRELVTLQYNTYNRSLVPLMHQHGIVVMDAFEDLSEAQAAFVDRYFEDNVYPVLTPMAVDASRPFPLIRNKTL
;
A
#
# COMPACT_ATOMS: atom_id res chain seq x y z
N MET A 1 8.09 -42.18 28.00
CA MET A 1 7.17 -41.09 28.30
C MET A 1 7.49 -39.97 27.30
N GLU A 2 6.69 -39.84 26.25
CA GLU A 2 6.76 -38.66 25.37
C GLU A 2 6.43 -37.43 26.19
N LYS A 3 7.33 -36.42 26.18
CA LYS A 3 7.03 -35.14 26.83
C LYS A 3 5.87 -34.51 26.07
N GLU A 4 4.75 -34.34 26.77
CA GLU A 4 3.59 -33.61 26.25
C GLU A 4 4.06 -32.23 25.77
N GLN A 5 3.92 -31.95 24.51
CA GLN A 5 4.42 -30.73 23.87
C GLN A 5 3.53 -29.56 24.30
N ASP A 6 4.11 -28.61 25.02
CA ASP A 6 3.36 -27.38 25.45
C ASP A 6 3.19 -26.40 24.29
N PHE A 7 2.06 -26.54 23.60
CA PHE A 7 1.69 -25.68 22.48
C PHE A 7 1.36 -24.21 22.85
N LYS A 8 1.47 -23.83 24.13
CA LYS A 8 1.24 -22.44 24.55
C LYS A 8 2.48 -21.54 24.41
N LYS A 9 3.62 -22.10 24.04
CA LYS A 9 4.85 -21.34 23.89
C LYS A 9 4.80 -20.44 22.64
N PRO A 10 5.24 -19.16 22.75
CA PRO A 10 5.24 -18.21 21.64
C PRO A 10 6.00 -18.68 20.39
N GLU A 11 7.01 -19.55 20.55
CA GLU A 11 7.83 -20.10 19.45
C GLU A 11 7.04 -20.94 18.44
N TYR A 12 5.83 -21.42 18.81
CA TYR A 12 4.95 -22.15 17.91
C TYR A 12 4.00 -21.28 17.11
N TYR A 13 4.04 -19.96 17.34
CA TYR A 13 3.11 -19.02 16.72
C TYR A 13 3.84 -17.97 15.89
N GLU A 14 3.22 -17.59 14.80
CA GLU A 14 3.62 -16.46 14.02
C GLU A 14 2.78 -15.22 14.40
N ASN A 15 3.40 -14.05 14.45
CA ASN A 15 2.64 -12.80 14.61
C ASN A 15 1.67 -12.63 13.43
N ARG A 16 0.43 -12.33 13.77
CA ARG A 16 -0.69 -12.24 12.83
C ARG A 16 -0.45 -11.20 11.73
N GLU A 17 0.09 -10.04 12.08
CA GLU A 17 0.28 -8.94 11.16
C GLU A 17 1.45 -9.21 10.20
N LEU A 18 2.51 -9.85 10.68
CA LEU A 18 3.61 -10.29 9.83
C LEU A 18 3.20 -11.43 8.87
N SER A 19 2.36 -12.34 9.34
CA SER A 19 1.76 -13.39 8.51
C SER A 19 0.89 -12.78 7.40
N TRP A 20 0.13 -11.72 7.72
CA TRP A 20 -0.67 -11.00 6.74
C TRP A 20 0.20 -10.31 5.67
N LEU A 21 1.33 -9.71 6.05
CA LEU A 21 2.28 -9.14 5.08
C LEU A 21 2.86 -10.23 4.15
N LYS A 22 3.14 -11.43 4.67
CA LYS A 22 3.55 -12.57 3.84
C LYS A 22 2.46 -12.99 2.85
N PHE A 23 1.19 -12.95 3.26
CA PHE A 23 0.07 -13.18 2.35
C PHE A 23 0.05 -12.11 1.23
N ASN A 24 0.14 -10.82 1.57
CA ASN A 24 0.14 -9.76 0.57
C ASN A 24 1.36 -9.82 -0.36
N HIS A 25 2.49 -10.30 0.12
CA HIS A 25 3.66 -10.60 -0.71
C HIS A 25 3.35 -11.70 -1.75
N ARG A 26 2.58 -12.74 -1.39
CA ARG A 26 2.14 -13.75 -2.37
C ARG A 26 1.23 -13.16 -3.42
N VAL A 27 0.32 -12.25 -3.04
CA VAL A 27 -0.52 -11.49 -4.01
C VAL A 27 0.37 -10.72 -5.00
N LEU A 28 1.41 -10.06 -4.53
CA LEU A 28 2.36 -9.36 -5.41
C LEU A 28 3.13 -10.33 -6.33
N ASN A 29 3.39 -11.56 -5.88
CA ASN A 29 4.09 -12.54 -6.72
C ASN A 29 3.29 -12.94 -7.96
N GLU A 30 1.95 -12.90 -7.91
CA GLU A 30 1.10 -13.10 -9.10
C GLU A 30 1.37 -12.01 -10.17
N ALA A 31 1.62 -10.76 -9.73
CA ALA A 31 2.03 -9.69 -10.65
C ALA A 31 3.39 -9.95 -11.32
N ARG A 32 4.23 -10.78 -10.74
CA ARG A 32 5.58 -11.10 -11.21
C ARG A 32 5.64 -12.36 -12.06
N ASP A 33 4.60 -13.17 -12.04
CA ASP A 33 4.49 -14.37 -12.86
C ASP A 33 4.21 -13.98 -14.32
N LYS A 34 5.14 -14.32 -15.19
CA LYS A 34 5.08 -14.01 -16.64
C LYS A 34 4.04 -14.86 -17.39
N SER A 35 3.53 -15.93 -16.80
CA SER A 35 2.47 -16.76 -17.38
C SER A 35 1.09 -16.09 -17.29
N ILE A 36 0.96 -15.10 -16.39
CA ILE A 36 -0.27 -14.33 -16.20
C ILE A 36 -0.35 -13.19 -17.23
N PRO A 37 -1.53 -12.93 -17.84
CA PRO A 37 -1.70 -11.83 -18.79
C PRO A 37 -1.32 -10.46 -18.20
N LEU A 38 -0.72 -9.59 -19.02
CA LEU A 38 -0.12 -8.33 -18.59
C LEU A 38 -1.04 -7.46 -17.71
N LEU A 39 -2.29 -7.24 -18.15
CA LEU A 39 -3.23 -6.40 -17.41
C LEU A 39 -3.75 -7.07 -16.12
N GLU A 40 -3.80 -8.40 -16.07
CA GLU A 40 -4.09 -9.10 -14.82
C GLU A 40 -2.93 -8.95 -13.83
N ARG A 41 -1.68 -8.98 -14.30
CA ARG A 41 -0.51 -8.68 -13.46
C ARG A 41 -0.57 -7.27 -12.88
N LEU A 42 -1.01 -6.28 -13.69
CA LEU A 42 -1.23 -4.90 -13.23
C LEU A 42 -2.31 -4.84 -12.12
N LYS A 43 -3.40 -5.60 -12.27
CA LYS A 43 -4.43 -5.71 -11.22
C LYS A 43 -3.86 -6.23 -9.91
N PHE A 44 -2.97 -7.24 -9.92
CA PHE A 44 -2.36 -7.74 -8.70
C PHE A 44 -1.46 -6.69 -8.01
N VAL A 45 -0.80 -5.82 -8.75
CA VAL A 45 -0.10 -4.65 -8.17
C VAL A 45 -1.09 -3.71 -7.46
N SER A 46 -2.22 -3.39 -8.10
CA SER A 46 -3.27 -2.56 -7.51
C SER A 46 -3.91 -3.20 -6.27
N ILE A 47 -4.17 -4.51 -6.31
CA ILE A 47 -4.70 -5.26 -5.16
C ILE A 47 -3.71 -5.21 -4.01
N THR A 48 -2.41 -5.39 -4.27
CA THR A 48 -1.35 -5.27 -3.24
C THR A 48 -1.38 -3.90 -2.56
N SER A 49 -1.53 -2.81 -3.32
CA SER A 49 -1.67 -1.45 -2.81
C SER A 49 -2.92 -1.28 -1.95
N SER A 50 -4.06 -1.69 -2.45
CA SER A 50 -5.35 -1.56 -1.75
C SER A 50 -5.35 -2.34 -0.43
N ASN A 51 -4.77 -3.53 -0.44
CA ASN A 51 -4.57 -4.34 0.74
C ASN A 51 -3.69 -3.64 1.79
N LEU A 52 -2.59 -2.99 1.37
CA LEU A 52 -1.74 -2.22 2.28
C LEU A 52 -2.47 -1.02 2.87
N ASP A 53 -3.26 -0.29 2.10
CA ASP A 53 -4.06 0.82 2.61
C ASP A 53 -4.97 0.37 3.76
N GLU A 54 -5.73 -0.72 3.56
CA GLU A 54 -6.61 -1.25 4.59
C GLU A 54 -5.83 -1.76 5.81
N PHE A 55 -4.71 -2.43 5.58
CA PHE A 55 -3.82 -2.91 6.64
C PHE A 55 -3.33 -1.76 7.54
N PHE A 56 -2.91 -0.65 6.93
CA PHE A 56 -2.45 0.52 7.68
C PHE A 56 -3.60 1.22 8.41
N MET A 57 -4.75 1.40 7.76
CA MET A 57 -5.91 2.07 8.37
C MET A 57 -6.49 1.31 9.56
N VAL A 58 -6.42 -0.01 9.56
CA VAL A 58 -7.06 -0.85 10.58
C VAL A 58 -6.03 -1.44 11.54
N ARG A 59 -5.07 -2.22 11.02
CA ARG A 59 -4.15 -3.01 11.85
C ARG A 59 -3.03 -2.17 12.44
N VAL A 60 -2.34 -1.40 11.61
CA VAL A 60 -1.24 -0.55 12.07
C VAL A 60 -1.75 0.57 12.97
N ALA A 61 -2.91 1.16 12.66
CA ALA A 61 -3.56 2.16 13.51
C ALA A 61 -3.83 1.58 14.91
N SER A 62 -4.43 0.41 15.01
CA SER A 62 -4.70 -0.24 16.31
C SER A 62 -3.42 -0.51 17.11
N LEU A 63 -2.33 -0.93 16.46
CA LEU A 63 -1.04 -1.11 17.14
C LEU A 63 -0.44 0.21 17.64
N LYS A 64 -0.60 1.29 16.87
CA LYS A 64 -0.19 2.64 17.31
C LYS A 64 -0.97 3.10 18.54
N ASP A 65 -2.28 2.87 18.56
CA ASP A 65 -3.12 3.17 19.71
C ASP A 65 -2.68 2.38 20.95
N MET A 66 -2.35 1.10 20.80
CA MET A 66 -1.79 0.29 21.90
C MET A 66 -0.48 0.88 22.43
N VAL A 67 0.40 1.37 21.55
CA VAL A 67 1.67 2.02 21.98
C VAL A 67 1.38 3.32 22.73
N HIS A 68 0.48 4.18 22.22
CA HIS A 68 0.08 5.43 22.88
C HIS A 68 -0.56 5.18 24.26
N ALA A 69 -1.36 4.12 24.37
CA ALA A 69 -1.97 3.70 25.63
C ALA A 69 -0.99 2.98 26.58
N ASN A 70 0.29 2.85 26.25
CA ASN A 70 1.27 2.09 27.03
C ASN A 70 0.86 0.64 27.33
N TYR A 71 0.13 -0.02 26.40
CA TYR A 71 -0.31 -1.39 26.55
C TYR A 71 0.87 -2.36 26.55
N LYS A 72 1.02 -3.15 27.63
CA LYS A 72 2.23 -3.99 27.87
C LYS A 72 2.05 -5.46 27.53
N LYS A 73 0.81 -5.90 27.26
CA LYS A 73 0.57 -7.31 26.97
C LYS A 73 1.15 -7.67 25.61
N LYS A 74 1.91 -8.74 25.57
CA LYS A 74 2.45 -9.32 24.34
C LYS A 74 1.38 -10.13 23.60
N ASP A 75 1.54 -10.24 22.29
CA ASP A 75 0.70 -11.13 21.47
C ASP A 75 1.06 -12.62 21.68
N ILE A 76 0.38 -13.50 20.96
CA ILE A 76 0.59 -14.95 21.07
C ILE A 76 1.99 -15.37 20.61
N ALA A 77 2.63 -14.61 19.72
CA ALA A 77 4.01 -14.80 19.26
C ALA A 77 5.06 -14.15 20.17
N GLY A 78 4.63 -13.61 21.31
CA GLY A 78 5.51 -13.02 22.32
C GLY A 78 6.00 -11.59 22.01
N MET A 79 5.39 -10.86 21.05
CA MET A 79 5.80 -9.54 20.64
C MET A 79 4.92 -8.45 21.28
N SER A 80 5.56 -7.38 21.77
CA SER A 80 4.88 -6.14 22.15
C SER A 80 4.38 -5.36 20.92
N ALA A 81 3.47 -4.40 21.12
CA ALA A 81 2.96 -3.57 20.01
C ALA A 81 4.09 -2.77 19.31
N SER A 82 5.08 -2.29 20.06
CA SER A 82 6.23 -1.57 19.50
C SER A 82 7.11 -2.48 18.64
N GLU A 83 7.44 -3.68 19.13
CA GLU A 83 8.21 -4.69 18.36
C GLU A 83 7.49 -5.12 17.08
N GLN A 84 6.15 -5.23 17.13
CA GLN A 84 5.33 -5.51 15.95
C GLN A 84 5.42 -4.38 14.93
N LEU A 85 5.26 -3.11 15.35
CA LEU A 85 5.37 -1.95 14.46
C LEU A 85 6.73 -1.83 13.79
N GLU A 86 7.83 -2.08 14.51
CA GLU A 86 9.17 -2.07 13.96
C GLU A 86 9.33 -3.08 12.81
N LYS A 87 8.95 -4.34 13.07
CA LYS A 87 9.02 -5.41 12.05
C LYS A 87 8.04 -5.21 10.89
N ILE A 88 6.85 -4.65 11.16
CA ILE A 88 5.90 -4.27 10.10
C ILE A 88 6.52 -3.22 9.18
N ASN A 89 7.14 -2.18 9.73
CA ASN A 89 7.80 -1.14 8.94
C ASN A 89 8.90 -1.69 8.04
N GLU A 90 9.75 -2.58 8.57
CA GLU A 90 10.80 -3.25 7.82
C GLU A 90 10.20 -4.04 6.64
N ARG A 91 9.27 -4.95 6.93
CA ARG A 91 8.64 -5.81 5.92
C ARG A 91 7.82 -5.05 4.89
N THR A 92 7.16 -3.98 5.32
CA THR A 92 6.41 -3.12 4.40
C THR A 92 7.34 -2.39 3.43
N ARG A 93 8.49 -1.88 3.87
CA ARG A 93 9.47 -1.25 2.98
C ARG A 93 10.00 -2.23 1.92
N GLU A 94 10.29 -3.47 2.31
CA GLU A 94 10.70 -4.52 1.38
C GLU A 94 9.60 -4.78 0.33
N LEU A 95 8.35 -4.95 0.78
CA LEU A 95 7.21 -5.22 -0.09
C LEU A 95 6.94 -4.07 -1.06
N VAL A 96 6.93 -2.83 -0.58
CA VAL A 96 6.71 -1.62 -1.40
C VAL A 96 7.84 -1.44 -2.41
N THR A 97 9.09 -1.65 -2.02
CA THR A 97 10.24 -1.61 -2.94
C THR A 97 10.06 -2.63 -4.07
N LEU A 98 9.66 -3.85 -3.72
CA LEU A 98 9.41 -4.91 -4.69
C LEU A 98 8.23 -4.58 -5.61
N GLN A 99 7.15 -4.00 -5.07
CA GLN A 99 5.97 -3.56 -5.81
C GLN A 99 6.32 -2.49 -6.86
N TYR A 100 7.01 -1.43 -6.44
CA TYR A 100 7.44 -0.37 -7.37
C TYR A 100 8.44 -0.87 -8.42
N ASN A 101 9.37 -1.74 -8.04
CA ASN A 101 10.28 -2.37 -9.01
C ASN A 101 9.51 -3.23 -10.02
N THR A 102 8.49 -3.98 -9.57
CA THR A 102 7.64 -4.78 -10.46
C THR A 102 6.87 -3.88 -11.42
N TYR A 103 6.26 -2.81 -10.93
CA TYR A 103 5.53 -1.86 -11.75
C TYR A 103 6.47 -1.14 -12.75
N ASN A 104 7.46 -0.39 -12.24
CA ASN A 104 8.27 0.51 -13.06
C ASN A 104 9.22 -0.22 -14.01
N ARG A 105 9.83 -1.34 -13.58
CA ARG A 105 10.87 -2.02 -14.36
C ARG A 105 10.36 -3.20 -15.18
N SER A 106 9.18 -3.70 -14.88
CA SER A 106 8.63 -4.85 -15.61
C SER A 106 7.33 -4.51 -16.33
N LEU A 107 6.31 -3.96 -15.63
CA LEU A 107 4.98 -3.79 -16.22
C LEU A 107 4.90 -2.56 -17.13
N VAL A 108 5.39 -1.41 -16.70
CA VAL A 108 5.37 -0.17 -17.50
C VAL A 108 6.06 -0.36 -18.87
N PRO A 109 7.28 -0.91 -18.97
CA PRO A 109 7.90 -1.17 -20.27
C PRO A 109 7.11 -2.15 -21.15
N LEU A 110 6.49 -3.17 -20.55
CA LEU A 110 5.65 -4.11 -21.29
C LEU A 110 4.36 -3.46 -21.79
N MET A 111 3.70 -2.63 -20.97
CA MET A 111 2.53 -1.85 -21.40
C MET A 111 2.87 -0.96 -22.58
N HIS A 112 4.01 -0.28 -22.51
CA HIS A 112 4.47 0.59 -23.58
C HIS A 112 4.68 -0.20 -24.90
N GLN A 113 5.26 -1.40 -24.85
CA GLN A 113 5.40 -2.28 -26.02
C GLN A 113 4.06 -2.68 -26.64
N HIS A 114 2.99 -2.70 -25.83
CA HIS A 114 1.63 -2.99 -26.28
C HIS A 114 0.80 -1.72 -26.58
N GLY A 115 1.45 -0.55 -26.71
CA GLY A 115 0.79 0.71 -27.06
C GLY A 115 0.02 1.37 -25.90
N ILE A 116 0.21 0.91 -24.67
CA ILE A 116 -0.37 1.50 -23.47
C ILE A 116 0.71 2.36 -22.79
N VAL A 117 0.57 3.68 -22.89
CA VAL A 117 1.53 4.63 -22.33
C VAL A 117 0.90 5.34 -21.13
N VAL A 118 1.59 5.28 -19.98
CA VAL A 118 1.26 6.08 -18.80
C VAL A 118 2.13 7.33 -18.86
N MET A 119 1.50 8.48 -18.99
CA MET A 119 2.21 9.76 -19.03
C MET A 119 2.46 10.25 -17.60
N ASP A 120 3.71 10.47 -17.25
CA ASP A 120 4.10 10.87 -15.89
C ASP A 120 4.14 12.39 -15.71
N ALA A 121 4.30 13.15 -16.80
CA ALA A 121 4.39 14.59 -16.75
C ALA A 121 3.58 15.24 -17.89
N PHE A 122 3.05 16.42 -17.62
CA PHE A 122 2.28 17.21 -18.62
C PHE A 122 3.15 17.60 -19.81
N GLU A 123 4.42 17.87 -19.58
CA GLU A 123 5.40 18.26 -20.59
C GLU A 123 5.70 17.14 -21.62
N ASP A 124 5.37 15.91 -21.29
CA ASP A 124 5.55 14.76 -22.18
C ASP A 124 4.37 14.61 -23.18
N LEU A 125 3.30 15.41 -23.01
CA LEU A 125 2.13 15.39 -23.88
C LEU A 125 2.40 16.13 -25.20
N SER A 126 1.83 15.63 -26.31
CA SER A 126 1.74 16.40 -27.53
C SER A 126 0.78 17.59 -27.36
N GLU A 127 0.90 18.63 -28.21
CA GLU A 127 0.01 19.81 -28.16
C GLU A 127 -1.49 19.42 -28.17
N ALA A 128 -1.87 18.45 -29.00
CA ALA A 128 -3.26 17.98 -29.07
C ALA A 128 -3.71 17.27 -27.79
N GLN A 129 -2.83 16.49 -27.16
CA GLN A 129 -3.11 15.83 -25.88
C GLN A 129 -3.19 16.84 -24.75
N ALA A 130 -2.28 17.80 -24.67
CA ALA A 130 -2.28 18.87 -23.69
C ALA A 130 -3.58 19.69 -23.77
N ALA A 131 -3.96 20.14 -24.98
CA ALA A 131 -5.21 20.85 -25.20
C ALA A 131 -6.46 20.05 -24.83
N PHE A 132 -6.44 18.74 -25.00
CA PHE A 132 -7.51 17.86 -24.55
C PHE A 132 -7.57 17.76 -23.02
N VAL A 133 -6.42 17.55 -22.37
CA VAL A 133 -6.33 17.42 -20.91
C VAL A 133 -6.76 18.70 -20.22
N ASP A 134 -6.31 19.89 -20.70
CA ASP A 134 -6.70 21.18 -20.16
C ASP A 134 -8.20 21.38 -20.22
N ARG A 135 -8.81 21.13 -21.40
CA ARG A 135 -10.27 21.24 -21.56
C ARG A 135 -11.01 20.25 -20.65
N TYR A 136 -10.54 19.01 -20.61
CA TYR A 136 -11.15 17.99 -19.74
C TYR A 136 -11.08 18.39 -18.28
N PHE A 137 -9.95 18.95 -17.83
CA PHE A 137 -9.79 19.44 -16.48
C PHE A 137 -10.77 20.58 -16.17
N GLU A 138 -10.86 21.59 -17.04
CA GLU A 138 -11.77 22.74 -16.85
C GLU A 138 -13.25 22.30 -16.83
N ASP A 139 -13.64 21.44 -17.75
CA ASP A 139 -15.05 21.07 -17.93
C ASP A 139 -15.52 20.02 -16.91
N ASN A 140 -14.66 19.10 -16.48
CA ASN A 140 -15.07 17.91 -15.73
C ASN A 140 -14.42 17.77 -14.34
N VAL A 141 -13.20 18.23 -14.16
CA VAL A 141 -12.46 18.04 -12.90
C VAL A 141 -12.60 19.27 -12.01
N TYR A 142 -12.27 20.44 -12.53
CA TYR A 142 -12.29 21.69 -11.77
C TYR A 142 -13.64 21.99 -11.09
N PRO A 143 -14.81 21.79 -11.74
CA PRO A 143 -16.10 22.07 -11.13
C PRO A 143 -16.44 21.22 -9.90
N VAL A 144 -15.80 20.05 -9.74
CA VAL A 144 -16.04 19.14 -8.60
C VAL A 144 -15.02 19.30 -7.47
N LEU A 145 -13.98 20.11 -7.67
CA LEU A 145 -12.98 20.40 -6.65
C LEU A 145 -13.52 21.42 -5.64
N THR A 146 -13.26 21.18 -4.36
CA THR A 146 -13.56 22.11 -3.28
C THR A 146 -12.26 22.58 -2.65
N PRO A 147 -11.67 23.71 -3.08
CA PRO A 147 -10.44 24.20 -2.49
C PRO A 147 -10.67 24.60 -1.03
N MET A 148 -9.76 24.21 -0.15
CA MET A 148 -9.78 24.59 1.25
C MET A 148 -8.64 25.54 1.55
N ALA A 149 -8.97 26.71 2.15
CA ALA A 149 -7.94 27.63 2.61
C ALA A 149 -7.30 27.08 3.89
N VAL A 150 -5.98 27.04 3.92
CA VAL A 150 -5.17 26.72 5.10
C VAL A 150 -4.44 27.98 5.53
N ASP A 151 -4.82 28.53 6.69
CA ASP A 151 -4.19 29.75 7.23
C ASP A 151 -4.08 29.63 8.77
N ALA A 152 -3.44 30.62 9.39
CA ALA A 152 -3.23 30.66 10.84
C ALA A 152 -4.54 30.76 11.67
N SER A 153 -5.66 31.12 11.07
CA SER A 153 -6.96 31.29 11.71
C SER A 153 -7.84 30.03 11.64
N ARG A 154 -7.44 29.05 10.84
CA ARG A 154 -8.20 27.82 10.60
C ARG A 154 -7.39 26.58 10.96
N PRO A 155 -7.96 25.61 11.70
CA PRO A 155 -7.27 24.36 11.95
C PRO A 155 -7.00 23.64 10.63
N PHE A 156 -5.86 22.95 10.57
CA PHE A 156 -5.54 22.11 9.42
C PHE A 156 -6.65 21.06 9.19
N PRO A 157 -7.15 20.92 7.95
CA PRO A 157 -8.26 20.01 7.67
C PRO A 157 -7.88 18.56 7.90
N LEU A 158 -8.86 17.76 8.32
CA LEU A 158 -8.70 16.31 8.41
C LEU A 158 -8.62 15.72 7.00
N ILE A 159 -7.42 15.34 6.58
CA ILE A 159 -7.19 14.70 5.29
C ILE A 159 -7.54 13.21 5.43
N ARG A 160 -8.50 12.76 4.65
CA ARG A 160 -8.90 11.35 4.59
C ARG A 160 -7.96 10.56 3.70
N ASN A 161 -7.93 9.23 3.86
CA ASN A 161 -7.20 8.36 2.95
C ASN A 161 -7.70 8.53 1.51
N LYS A 162 -6.75 8.56 0.54
CA LYS A 162 -7.02 8.75 -0.90
C LYS A 162 -7.63 10.12 -1.26
N THR A 163 -7.45 11.14 -0.43
CA THR A 163 -7.73 12.54 -0.78
C THR A 163 -6.56 13.11 -1.57
N LEU A 164 -6.86 13.84 -2.64
CA LEU A 164 -5.89 14.62 -3.42
C LEU A 164 -5.66 15.97 -2.78
#